data_958666771c2805ed621101f070276a9e
#
_entry.id   958666771c2805ed621101f070276a9e
#
_cell.length_a   1.000
_cell.length_b   1.000
_cell.length_c   1.000
_cell.angle_alpha   90.00
_cell.angle_beta   90.00
_cell.angle_gamma   90.00
#
_symmetry.space_group_name_H-M   'P 1'
#
loop_
_entity.id
_entity.type
_entity.pdbx_description
1 polymer ?
#
loop_
_entity_poly.entity_id
_entity_poly.type
_entity_poly.pdbx_seq_one_letter_code
_entity_poly.pdbx_strand_id
1 'polypeptide(L)'
;MLRFQKPDASKKKSSVKLVIAIVQPSKLENIKQCLSEVNVFRLTVLDVQGFGRQRGHAETYRGHEIGVNLLRKVQLQIAVNDDFVESTIEAIMKGGRSGEDGEIGDGKIFVLPMDECVRIRTGERGQHCRDPKGL
;
A
#
# COMPACT_ATOMS: atom_id res chain seq x y z
N MET A 1 23.19 32.10 0.35
CA MET A 1 23.76 30.85 0.86
C MET A 1 22.75 30.19 1.77
N LEU A 2 22.19 29.07 1.30
CA LEU A 2 21.21 28.32 2.08
C LEU A 2 21.93 27.59 3.21
N ARG A 3 21.69 28.01 4.43
CA ARG A 3 22.15 27.27 5.59
C ARG A 3 21.31 26.01 5.74
N PHE A 4 21.97 24.89 5.68
CA PHE A 4 21.34 23.64 6.07
C PHE A 4 21.08 23.67 7.58
N GLN A 5 19.80 23.78 7.95
CA GLN A 5 19.42 23.66 9.35
C GLN A 5 19.24 22.19 9.67
N LYS A 6 20.04 21.71 10.62
CA LYS A 6 19.80 20.40 11.19
C LYS A 6 18.41 20.36 11.80
N PRO A 7 17.63 19.31 11.52
CA PRO A 7 16.33 19.18 12.18
C PRO A 7 16.54 19.10 13.69
N ASP A 8 15.71 19.82 14.41
CA ASP A 8 15.70 19.82 15.86
C ASP A 8 15.22 18.44 16.35
N ALA A 9 16.12 17.67 16.95
CA ALA A 9 15.85 16.33 17.44
C ALA A 9 14.85 16.32 18.61
N SER A 10 14.56 17.47 19.23
CA SER A 10 13.58 17.59 20.31
C SER A 10 12.15 17.72 19.80
N LYS A 11 11.97 18.08 18.53
CA LYS A 11 10.64 18.13 17.92
C LYS A 11 10.32 16.76 17.33
N LYS A 12 9.29 16.12 17.85
CA LYS A 12 8.72 14.97 17.17
C LYS A 12 8.30 15.42 15.78
N LYS A 13 9.10 15.06 14.79
CA LYS A 13 8.66 15.15 13.41
C LYS A 13 7.41 14.28 13.30
N SER A 14 6.29 14.88 12.91
CA SER A 14 5.17 14.09 12.47
C SER A 14 5.68 13.21 11.36
N SER A 15 5.81 11.94 11.64
CA SER A 15 6.34 10.97 10.71
C SER A 15 5.22 10.54 9.77
N VAL A 16 5.55 10.41 8.51
CA VAL A 16 4.65 9.92 7.48
C VAL A 16 5.20 8.61 6.93
N LYS A 17 4.31 7.72 6.61
CA LYS A 17 4.67 6.43 6.04
C LYS A 17 4.01 6.26 4.67
N LEU A 18 4.69 5.55 3.81
CA LEU A 18 4.10 5.06 2.57
C LEU A 18 3.73 3.60 2.78
N VAL A 19 2.44 3.32 2.70
CA VAL A 19 1.93 1.95 2.74
C VAL A 19 1.75 1.50 1.30
N ILE A 20 2.47 0.46 0.91
CA ILE A 20 2.35 -0.18 -0.39
C ILE A 20 1.75 -1.55 -0.18
N ALA A 21 0.67 -1.85 -0.88
CA ALA A 21 0.04 -3.16 -0.80
C ALA A 21 -0.05 -3.78 -2.18
N ILE A 22 0.39 -5.01 -2.31
CA ILE A 22 0.20 -5.81 -3.51
C ILE A 22 -0.93 -6.78 -3.23
N VAL A 23 -2.03 -6.65 -3.94
CA VAL A 23 -3.28 -7.36 -3.64
C VAL A 23 -3.88 -7.99 -4.89
N GLN A 24 -4.83 -8.88 -4.69
CA GLN A 24 -5.57 -9.46 -5.80
C GLN A 24 -6.53 -8.43 -6.41
N PRO A 25 -6.63 -8.35 -7.75
CA PRO A 25 -7.53 -7.38 -8.39
C PRO A 25 -8.99 -7.54 -7.93
N SER A 26 -9.44 -8.76 -7.69
CA SER A 26 -10.79 -9.06 -7.24
C SER A 26 -11.13 -8.51 -5.85
N LYS A 27 -10.10 -8.15 -5.07
CA LYS A 27 -10.27 -7.66 -3.70
C LYS A 27 -10.25 -6.14 -3.60
N LEU A 28 -9.98 -5.44 -4.70
CA LEU A 28 -9.79 -4.00 -4.69
C LEU A 28 -10.98 -3.24 -4.09
N GLU A 29 -12.20 -3.58 -4.54
CA GLU A 29 -13.38 -2.88 -4.05
C GLU A 29 -13.64 -3.11 -2.56
N ASN A 30 -13.43 -4.33 -2.08
CA ASN A 30 -13.55 -4.64 -0.65
C ASN A 30 -12.51 -3.87 0.18
N ILE A 31 -11.28 -3.80 -0.33
CA ILE A 31 -10.21 -3.05 0.35
C ILE A 31 -10.56 -1.56 0.41
N LYS A 32 -11.01 -0.99 -0.68
CA LYS A 32 -11.43 0.42 -0.74
C LYS A 32 -12.53 0.71 0.28
N GLN A 33 -13.49 -0.17 0.40
CA GLN A 33 -14.56 -0.03 1.38
C GLN A 33 -14.04 -0.10 2.81
N CYS A 34 -13.18 -1.06 3.11
CA CYS A 34 -12.57 -1.18 4.44
C CYS A 34 -11.71 0.03 4.79
N LEU A 35 -10.97 0.57 3.81
CA LEU A 35 -10.19 1.79 3.99
C LEU A 35 -11.08 2.99 4.29
N SER A 36 -12.21 3.13 3.59
CA SER A 36 -13.15 4.21 3.85
C SER A 36 -13.72 4.18 5.26
N GLU A 37 -13.92 2.99 5.81
CA GLU A 37 -14.41 2.81 7.19
C GLU A 37 -13.42 3.37 8.24
N VAL A 38 -12.14 3.42 7.92
CA VAL A 38 -11.11 3.99 8.79
C VAL A 38 -10.66 5.38 8.32
N ASN A 39 -11.47 6.03 7.49
CA ASN A 39 -11.25 7.38 6.99
C ASN A 39 -10.00 7.53 6.09
N VAL A 40 -9.64 6.48 5.38
CA VAL A 40 -8.58 6.51 4.37
C VAL A 40 -9.24 6.45 3.00
N PHE A 41 -9.27 7.59 2.30
CA PHE A 41 -9.99 7.72 1.04
C PHE A 41 -9.07 7.90 -0.17
N ARG A 42 -7.79 8.15 0.07
CA ARG A 42 -6.85 8.47 -1.00
C ARG A 42 -5.82 7.42 -1.16
N LEU A 43 -5.82 6.85 -2.34
CA LEU A 43 -4.83 5.85 -2.70
C LEU A 43 -4.58 5.96 -4.20
N THR A 44 -3.37 5.61 -4.58
CA THR A 44 -3.02 5.43 -5.98
C THR A 44 -3.07 3.95 -6.29
N VAL A 45 -3.66 3.61 -7.42
CA VAL A 45 -3.82 2.22 -7.85
C VAL A 45 -3.03 2.02 -9.13
N LEU A 46 -2.19 0.99 -9.14
CA LEU A 46 -1.39 0.61 -10.30
C LEU A 46 -1.68 -0.85 -10.66
N ASP A 47 -1.79 -1.12 -11.95
CA ASP A 47 -1.78 -2.49 -12.44
C ASP A 47 -0.34 -2.99 -12.46
N VAL A 48 -0.11 -4.13 -11.82
CA VAL A 48 1.21 -4.74 -11.76
C VAL A 48 1.12 -6.22 -12.04
N GLN A 49 2.25 -6.83 -12.33
CA GLN A 49 2.34 -8.27 -12.51
C GLN A 49 3.29 -8.85 -11.48
N GLY A 50 2.81 -9.83 -10.76
CA GLY A 50 3.60 -10.57 -9.82
C GLY A 50 4.18 -11.81 -10.47
N PHE A 51 5.40 -12.13 -10.09
CA PHE A 51 6.10 -13.31 -10.56
C PHE A 51 6.15 -14.31 -9.41
N GLY A 52 5.54 -15.46 -9.60
CA GLY A 52 5.55 -16.44 -8.52
C GLY A 52 4.77 -17.70 -8.86
N ARG A 53 4.94 -18.71 -8.02
CA ARG A 53 4.14 -19.92 -8.09
C ARG A 53 2.85 -19.72 -7.31
N GLN A 54 1.73 -19.86 -8.01
CA GLN A 54 0.46 -20.02 -7.35
C GLN A 54 0.22 -21.51 -7.16
N ARG A 55 -0.01 -21.91 -5.91
CA ARG A 55 -0.26 -23.33 -5.57
C ARG A 55 -1.48 -23.83 -6.31
N GLY A 56 -1.33 -24.92 -7.05
CA GLY A 56 -2.43 -25.54 -7.80
C GLY A 56 -2.57 -25.10 -9.25
N HIS A 57 -1.73 -24.20 -9.71
CA HIS A 57 -1.74 -23.71 -11.09
C HIS A 57 -0.42 -23.95 -11.84
N ALA A 58 0.29 -25.01 -11.48
CA ALA A 58 1.44 -25.44 -12.25
C ALA A 58 0.93 -26.03 -13.58
N GLU A 59 1.04 -25.28 -14.66
CA GLU A 59 0.78 -25.81 -15.98
C GLU A 59 1.95 -26.69 -16.40
N THR A 60 1.65 -27.95 -16.66
CA THR A 60 2.59 -28.87 -17.26
C THR A 60 2.41 -28.82 -18.77
N TYR A 61 3.41 -28.37 -19.47
CA TYR A 61 3.44 -28.44 -20.93
C TYR A 61 4.51 -29.47 -21.35
N ARG A 62 4.06 -30.55 -22.03
CA ARG A 62 4.93 -31.64 -22.49
C ARG A 62 5.81 -32.29 -21.39
N GLY A 63 5.24 -32.42 -20.17
CA GLY A 63 5.98 -33.02 -19.05
C GLY A 63 6.98 -32.08 -18.38
N HIS A 64 7.05 -30.83 -18.80
CA HIS A 64 7.86 -29.81 -18.14
C HIS A 64 6.95 -28.81 -17.41
N GLU A 65 7.21 -28.61 -16.12
CA GLU A 65 6.59 -27.52 -15.41
C GLU A 65 7.01 -26.20 -16.06
N ILE A 66 6.06 -25.49 -16.68
CA ILE A 66 6.29 -24.13 -17.09
C ILE A 66 6.10 -23.29 -15.81
N GLY A 67 7.20 -23.16 -15.07
CA GLY A 67 7.14 -22.79 -13.67
C GLY A 67 6.95 -21.33 -13.39
N VAL A 68 6.60 -20.47 -14.36
CA VAL A 68 6.51 -19.06 -14.00
C VAL A 68 5.45 -18.34 -14.78
N ASN A 69 4.36 -18.07 -14.10
CA ASN A 69 3.30 -17.23 -14.62
C ASN A 69 3.43 -15.81 -14.05
N LEU A 70 3.33 -14.84 -14.94
CA LEU A 70 3.08 -13.47 -14.53
C LEU A 70 1.62 -13.38 -14.12
N LEU A 71 1.39 -13.12 -12.84
CA LEU A 71 0.05 -13.02 -12.28
C LEU A 71 -0.33 -11.55 -12.16
N ARG A 72 -1.51 -11.21 -12.64
CA ARG A 72 -2.04 -9.86 -12.49
C ARG A 72 -2.30 -9.58 -11.01
N LYS A 73 -1.76 -8.48 -10.56
CA LYS A 73 -1.97 -7.94 -9.22
C LYS A 73 -2.26 -6.45 -9.32
N VAL A 74 -2.69 -5.89 -8.22
CA VAL A 74 -2.90 -4.45 -8.09
C VAL A 74 -1.99 -3.95 -6.98
N GLN A 75 -1.30 -2.86 -7.24
CA GLN A 75 -0.51 -2.18 -6.23
C GLN A 75 -1.23 -0.94 -5.75
N LEU A 76 -1.38 -0.83 -4.45
CA LEU A 76 -1.94 0.35 -3.78
C LEU A 76 -0.79 1.14 -3.17
N GLN A 77 -0.84 2.46 -3.32
CA GLN A 77 0.09 3.37 -2.66
C GLN A 77 -0.70 4.35 -1.82
N ILE A 78 -0.43 4.36 -0.53
CA ILE A 78 -1.19 5.15 0.44
C ILE A 78 -0.21 5.86 1.36
N ALA A 79 -0.16 7.20 1.28
CA ALA A 79 0.65 7.99 2.18
C ALA A 79 -0.21 8.36 3.39
N VAL A 80 0.22 8.00 4.58
CA VAL A 80 -0.54 8.24 5.81
C VAL A 80 0.37 8.74 6.93
N ASN A 81 -0.21 9.47 7.86
CA ASN A 81 0.46 9.80 9.12
C ASN A 81 0.60 8.54 9.97
N ASP A 82 1.57 8.53 10.87
CA ASP A 82 1.84 7.39 11.73
C ASP A 82 0.59 6.86 12.44
N ASP A 83 -0.29 7.77 12.88
CA ASP A 83 -1.52 7.41 13.60
C ASP A 83 -2.47 6.55 12.76
N PHE A 84 -2.36 6.61 11.44
CA PHE A 84 -3.21 5.86 10.52
C PHE A 84 -2.58 4.57 10.00
N VAL A 85 -1.33 4.28 10.34
CA VAL A 85 -0.62 3.13 9.75
C VAL A 85 -1.28 1.82 10.12
N GLU A 86 -1.52 1.59 11.42
CA GLU A 86 -2.10 0.31 11.87
C GLU A 86 -3.52 0.11 11.35
N SER A 87 -4.35 1.14 11.40
CA SER A 87 -5.72 1.03 10.88
C SER A 87 -5.74 0.81 9.38
N THR A 88 -4.80 1.40 8.65
CA THR A 88 -4.65 1.17 7.20
C THR A 88 -4.26 -0.27 6.92
N ILE A 89 -3.27 -0.81 7.64
CA ILE A 89 -2.85 -2.21 7.51
C ILE A 89 -4.00 -3.15 7.79
N GLU A 90 -4.71 -2.95 8.89
CA GLU A 90 -5.84 -3.79 9.29
C GLU A 90 -6.96 -3.77 8.25
N ALA A 91 -7.27 -2.60 7.71
CA ALA A 91 -8.29 -2.45 6.67
C ALA A 91 -7.91 -3.20 5.39
N ILE A 92 -6.65 -3.10 4.96
CA ILE A 92 -6.17 -3.81 3.79
C ILE A 92 -6.22 -5.33 4.01
N MET A 93 -5.82 -5.79 5.19
CA MET A 93 -5.88 -7.20 5.54
C MET A 93 -7.32 -7.71 5.55
N LYS A 94 -8.22 -6.95 6.15
CA LYS A 94 -9.64 -7.32 6.23
C LYS A 94 -10.27 -7.44 4.84
N GLY A 95 -10.01 -6.48 3.97
CA GLY A 95 -10.59 -6.46 2.62
C GLY A 95 -9.89 -7.38 1.64
N GLY A 96 -8.61 -7.65 1.84
CA GLY A 96 -7.77 -8.40 0.90
C GLY A 96 -7.60 -9.87 1.18
N ARG A 97 -7.95 -10.30 2.38
CA ARG A 97 -7.78 -11.71 2.80
C ARG A 97 -8.87 -12.58 2.20
N SER A 98 -8.48 -13.73 1.68
CA SER A 98 -9.40 -14.75 1.18
C SER A 98 -9.77 -15.70 2.31
N GLY A 99 -11.06 -15.76 2.68
CA GLY A 99 -11.52 -16.56 3.78
C GLY A 99 -11.02 -16.06 5.14
N GLU A 100 -11.28 -16.83 6.20
CA GLU A 100 -10.90 -16.43 7.56
C GLU A 100 -9.39 -16.50 7.80
N ASP A 101 -8.74 -17.50 7.21
CA ASP A 101 -7.31 -17.77 7.43
C ASP A 101 -6.40 -17.21 6.34
N GLY A 102 -6.99 -16.64 5.29
CA GLY A 102 -6.25 -16.18 4.12
C GLY A 102 -5.77 -17.33 3.25
N GLU A 103 -5.26 -16.97 2.08
CA GLU A 103 -4.74 -17.93 1.10
C GLU A 103 -3.43 -17.41 0.52
N ILE A 104 -2.60 -18.33 0.03
CA ILE A 104 -1.41 -17.99 -0.73
C ILE A 104 -1.84 -17.19 -1.96
N GLY A 105 -1.23 -16.05 -2.17
CA GLY A 105 -1.56 -15.15 -3.27
C GLY A 105 -2.40 -13.94 -2.85
N ASP A 106 -2.82 -13.87 -1.59
CA ASP A 106 -3.55 -12.70 -1.09
C ASP A 106 -2.73 -11.42 -1.14
N GLY A 107 -1.41 -11.54 -1.15
CA GLY A 107 -0.54 -10.40 -1.30
C GLY A 107 0.23 -10.05 -0.05
N LYS A 108 0.77 -8.85 -0.05
CA LYS A 108 1.62 -8.38 1.05
C LYS A 108 1.58 -6.87 1.15
N ILE A 109 1.96 -6.37 2.31
CA ILE A 109 1.99 -4.96 2.61
C ILE A 109 3.41 -4.57 3.00
N PHE A 110 3.88 -3.46 2.43
CA PHE A 110 5.15 -2.85 2.77
C PHE A 110 4.88 -1.50 3.43
N VAL A 111 5.60 -1.21 4.48
CA VAL A 111 5.53 0.10 5.13
C VAL A 111 6.91 0.73 5.08
N LEU A 112 6.99 1.90 4.45
CA LEU A 112 8.25 2.61 4.26
C LEU A 112 8.18 3.98 4.89
N PRO A 113 9.26 4.44 5.53
CA PRO A 113 9.32 5.83 5.97
C PRO A 113 9.39 6.74 4.75
N MET A 114 8.71 7.87 4.83
CA MET A 114 8.78 8.92 3.82
C MET A 114 9.42 10.16 4.43
N ASP A 115 10.36 10.74 3.72
CA ASP A 115 10.98 11.97 4.15
C ASP A 115 10.00 13.14 4.06
N GLU A 116 9.27 13.19 2.97
CA GLU A 116 8.40 14.33 2.71
C GLU A 116 7.30 13.99 1.70
N CYS A 117 6.18 14.67 1.84
CA CYS A 117 5.10 14.66 0.87
C CYS A 117 4.75 16.11 0.52
N VAL A 118 4.66 16.42 -0.77
CA VAL A 118 4.39 17.78 -1.25
C VAL A 118 3.16 17.74 -2.15
N ARG A 119 2.18 18.57 -1.83
CA ARG A 119 1.00 18.72 -2.68
C ARG A 119 1.34 19.61 -3.88
N ILE A 120 1.16 19.09 -5.07
CA ILE A 120 1.51 19.81 -6.31
C ILE A 120 0.72 21.11 -6.43
N ARG A 121 -0.57 21.09 -6.13
CA ARG A 121 -1.46 22.24 -6.32
C ARG A 121 -1.06 23.44 -5.47
N THR A 122 -0.68 23.22 -4.23
CA THR A 122 -0.46 24.29 -3.26
C THR A 122 0.99 24.46 -2.83
N GLY A 123 1.83 23.47 -3.11
CA GLY A 123 3.18 23.40 -2.55
C GLY A 123 3.22 23.11 -1.07
N GLU A 124 2.08 22.80 -0.44
CA GLU A 124 2.03 22.48 0.99
C GLU A 124 2.78 21.20 1.29
N ARG A 125 3.44 21.23 2.42
CA ARG A 125 4.21 20.10 2.97
C ARG A 125 3.69 19.75 4.35
N GLY A 126 4.01 18.58 4.81
CA GLY A 126 3.66 18.17 6.15
C GLY A 126 2.27 17.57 6.25
N GLN A 127 1.61 17.82 7.39
CA GLN A 127 0.41 17.10 7.78
C GLN A 127 -0.77 17.26 6.80
N HIS A 128 -0.95 18.43 6.25
CA HIS A 128 -2.05 18.71 5.30
C HIS A 128 -1.89 17.96 3.98
N CYS A 129 -0.68 17.74 3.56
CA CYS A 129 -0.40 16.96 2.36
C CYS A 129 -0.68 15.47 2.57
N ARG A 130 -0.57 15.01 3.81
CA ARG A 130 -0.62 13.60 4.21
C ARG A 130 -1.97 13.16 4.76
N ASP A 131 -2.88 14.11 4.95
CA ASP A 131 -4.19 13.81 5.50
C ASP A 131 -4.95 12.89 4.55
N PRO A 132 -5.29 11.66 4.97
CA PRO A 132 -6.01 10.72 4.11
C PRO A 132 -7.42 11.18 3.74
N LYS A 133 -7.97 12.16 4.47
CA LYS A 133 -9.25 12.79 4.15
C LYS A 133 -9.08 14.00 3.25
N GLY A 134 -7.89 14.59 3.26
CA GLY A 134 -7.62 15.86 2.58
C GLY A 134 -7.54 15.76 1.07
N LEU A 135 -7.91 16.79 0.45
CA LEU A 135 -7.82 16.94 -1.01
C LEU A 135 -6.42 17.32 -1.46
#